data_67b892121f5e909f5b58fbba91c6102b
#
_entry.id   67b892121f5e909f5b58fbba91c6102b
#
_cell.length_a   1.000
_cell.length_b   1.000
_cell.length_c   1.000
_cell.angle_alpha   90.00
_cell.angle_beta   90.00
_cell.angle_gamma   90.00
#
_symmetry.space_group_name_H-M   'P 1'
#
loop_
_entity.id
_entity.type
_entity.pdbx_description
1 polymer ?
#
loop_
_entity_poly.entity_id
_entity_poly.type
_entity_poly.pdbx_seq_one_letter_code
_entity_poly.pdbx_strand_id
1 'polypeptide(L)'
;MKTNRIFRALLLFLTVVLFSSCLNHDLEELPTYDGNDITSVVAVYHRYYSNTTIPISGAKKVLQTQLQVTGSNVDKQNKAVSIQVKVPTNLPKEEVAKVNKNNLVVILGISTAAVIAPAPDAPKLGVPGDWSKPNKYIVKAANGSTAEWTVTLTLDR
;
A
#
# COMPACT_ATOMS: atom_id res chain seq x y z
N MET A 1 -0.43 -61.43 -27.13
CA MET A 1 -1.00 -60.06 -27.19
C MET A 1 -1.24 -59.37 -25.84
N LYS A 2 -1.21 -60.02 -24.70
CA LYS A 2 -1.39 -59.40 -23.36
C LYS A 2 -0.11 -58.71 -22.82
N THR A 3 1.07 -59.25 -23.12
CA THR A 3 2.36 -58.70 -22.66
C THR A 3 2.67 -57.30 -23.14
N ASN A 4 2.27 -56.95 -24.36
CA ASN A 4 2.52 -55.62 -24.93
C ASN A 4 1.68 -54.48 -24.25
N ARG A 5 0.52 -54.85 -23.69
CA ARG A 5 -0.32 -53.86 -22.96
C ARG A 5 0.27 -53.56 -21.58
N ILE A 6 0.77 -54.57 -20.90
CA ILE A 6 1.41 -54.39 -19.58
C ILE A 6 2.71 -53.60 -19.72
N PHE A 7 3.50 -53.90 -20.75
CA PHE A 7 4.74 -53.19 -20.99
C PHE A 7 4.52 -51.70 -21.34
N ARG A 8 3.48 -51.39 -22.14
CA ARG A 8 3.08 -50.00 -22.44
C ARG A 8 2.53 -49.28 -21.23
N ALA A 9 1.79 -49.93 -20.36
CA ALA A 9 1.29 -49.35 -19.12
C ALA A 9 2.44 -49.09 -18.13
N LEU A 10 3.42 -49.97 -18.03
CA LEU A 10 4.58 -49.84 -17.19
C LEU A 10 5.48 -48.70 -17.69
N LEU A 11 5.68 -48.53 -19.01
CA LEU A 11 6.43 -47.46 -19.62
C LEU A 11 5.77 -46.11 -19.40
N LEU A 12 4.43 -46.04 -19.49
CA LEU A 12 3.66 -44.83 -19.22
C LEU A 12 3.74 -44.41 -17.74
N PHE A 13 3.70 -45.40 -16.85
CA PHE A 13 3.84 -45.10 -15.41
C PHE A 13 5.23 -44.62 -15.05
N LEU A 14 6.27 -45.17 -15.67
CA LEU A 14 7.65 -44.75 -15.47
C LEU A 14 7.90 -43.34 -15.97
N THR A 15 7.30 -42.91 -17.09
CA THR A 15 7.43 -41.55 -17.60
C THR A 15 6.75 -40.55 -16.69
N VAL A 16 5.59 -40.82 -16.11
CA VAL A 16 4.89 -39.94 -15.17
C VAL A 16 5.68 -39.70 -13.90
N VAL A 17 6.36 -40.74 -13.37
CA VAL A 17 7.19 -40.64 -12.15
C VAL A 17 8.45 -39.80 -12.41
N LEU A 18 9.01 -39.81 -13.62
CA LEU A 18 10.21 -39.01 -13.95
C LEU A 18 9.93 -37.50 -14.09
N PHE A 19 8.69 -37.09 -14.35
CA PHE A 19 8.32 -35.67 -14.44
C PHE A 19 7.93 -35.05 -13.10
N SER A 20 7.68 -35.81 -12.04
CA SER A 20 7.29 -35.29 -10.73
C SER A 20 8.48 -34.91 -9.84
N SER A 21 9.71 -35.20 -10.24
CA SER A 21 10.90 -35.05 -9.38
C SER A 21 11.70 -33.73 -9.57
N CYS A 22 11.34 -32.86 -10.53
CA CYS A 22 12.23 -31.76 -10.90
C CYS A 22 11.84 -30.38 -10.41
N LEU A 23 10.75 -30.20 -9.64
CA LEU A 23 10.32 -28.84 -9.31
C LEU A 23 10.82 -28.29 -7.95
N ASN A 24 11.34 -29.08 -7.04
CA ASN A 24 11.73 -28.62 -5.70
C ASN A 24 13.04 -29.21 -5.17
N HIS A 25 13.90 -29.82 -6.03
CA HIS A 25 15.16 -30.36 -5.57
C HIS A 25 16.27 -29.32 -5.75
N ASP A 26 16.89 -28.89 -4.62
CA ASP A 26 18.08 -28.04 -4.54
C ASP A 26 17.93 -26.56 -4.90
N LEU A 27 16.73 -25.97 -4.77
CA LEU A 27 16.63 -24.50 -4.69
C LEU A 27 16.93 -24.10 -3.25
N GLU A 28 18.06 -23.41 -3.06
CA GLU A 28 18.40 -22.75 -1.80
C GLU A 28 17.24 -21.84 -1.39
N GLU A 29 16.68 -22.05 -0.20
CA GLU A 29 15.63 -21.18 0.33
C GLU A 29 16.20 -19.78 0.49
N LEU A 30 15.87 -18.90 -0.41
CA LEU A 30 16.25 -17.49 -0.30
C LEU A 30 15.61 -16.88 0.94
N PRO A 31 16.37 -16.11 1.73
CA PRO A 31 15.83 -15.46 2.92
C PRO A 31 14.71 -14.51 2.50
N THR A 32 13.53 -14.71 3.09
CA THR A 32 12.39 -13.81 2.87
C THR A 32 12.58 -12.53 3.68
N TYR A 33 12.22 -11.38 3.07
CA TYR A 33 12.27 -10.09 3.74
C TYR A 33 11.37 -10.08 4.98
N ASP A 34 11.93 -9.62 6.12
CA ASP A 34 11.28 -9.55 7.43
C ASP A 34 10.81 -8.15 7.81
N GLY A 35 11.18 -7.12 7.01
CA GLY A 35 10.85 -5.73 7.28
C GLY A 35 9.34 -5.47 7.26
N ASN A 36 8.79 -5.00 8.40
CA ASN A 36 7.39 -4.63 8.57
C ASN A 36 7.22 -3.18 9.04
N ASP A 37 8.09 -2.29 8.55
CA ASP A 37 8.12 -0.89 8.94
C ASP A 37 7.41 0.03 7.95
N ILE A 38 6.81 1.11 8.48
CA ILE A 38 6.62 2.35 7.72
C ILE A 38 7.98 3.05 7.71
N THR A 39 8.47 3.41 6.52
CA THR A 39 9.83 3.95 6.35
C THR A 39 9.83 5.46 6.15
N SER A 40 8.76 6.03 5.58
CA SER A 40 8.67 7.46 5.29
C SER A 40 7.24 7.93 5.09
N VAL A 41 7.06 9.24 5.19
CA VAL A 41 5.89 9.96 4.67
C VAL A 41 6.24 10.48 3.29
N VAL A 42 5.61 9.95 2.25
CA VAL A 42 5.91 10.32 0.86
C VAL A 42 5.22 11.62 0.48
N ALA A 43 3.91 11.72 0.72
CA ALA A 43 3.14 12.91 0.38
C ALA A 43 1.77 12.92 1.08
N VAL A 44 1.21 14.12 1.20
CA VAL A 44 -0.18 14.35 1.60
C VAL A 44 -0.82 15.26 0.56
N TYR A 45 -2.02 14.91 0.08
CA TYR A 45 -2.72 15.68 -0.94
C TYR A 45 -4.12 16.08 -0.49
N HIS A 46 -4.55 17.25 -0.95
CA HIS A 46 -5.96 17.62 -1.05
C HIS A 46 -6.45 17.32 -2.46
N ARG A 47 -7.51 16.53 -2.58
CA ARG A 47 -8.13 16.15 -3.87
C ARG A 47 -9.48 16.83 -3.99
N TYR A 48 -9.74 17.46 -5.14
CA TYR A 48 -10.97 18.22 -5.39
C TYR A 48 -11.41 18.15 -6.84
N TYR A 49 -12.65 18.53 -7.10
CA TYR A 49 -13.19 18.63 -8.46
C TYR A 49 -12.94 20.01 -9.04
N SER A 50 -12.39 20.07 -10.24
CA SER A 50 -12.27 21.31 -11.02
C SER A 50 -13.64 21.83 -11.46
N ASN A 51 -13.72 23.13 -11.71
CA ASN A 51 -14.87 23.72 -12.37
C ASN A 51 -14.94 23.41 -13.88
N THR A 52 -13.87 22.82 -14.46
CA THR A 52 -13.82 22.39 -15.86
C THR A 52 -14.23 20.92 -16.00
N THR A 53 -14.93 20.64 -17.09
CA THR A 53 -15.35 19.28 -17.44
C THR A 53 -14.43 18.68 -18.50
N ILE A 54 -14.42 17.35 -18.58
CA ILE A 54 -13.77 16.61 -19.65
C ILE A 54 -14.70 16.66 -20.88
N PRO A 55 -14.27 17.16 -22.05
CA PRO A 55 -15.15 17.38 -23.18
C PRO A 55 -15.95 16.16 -23.66
N ILE A 56 -15.34 14.98 -23.60
CA ILE A 56 -15.94 13.74 -24.12
C ILE A 56 -16.97 13.15 -23.15
N SER A 57 -16.70 13.19 -21.84
CA SER A 57 -17.52 12.51 -20.83
C SER A 57 -18.45 13.45 -20.07
N GLY A 58 -18.25 14.77 -20.13
CA GLY A 58 -18.94 15.74 -19.31
C GLY A 58 -18.60 15.67 -17.81
N ALA A 59 -17.74 14.73 -17.40
CA ALA A 59 -17.33 14.57 -16.01
C ALA A 59 -16.40 15.70 -15.56
N LYS A 60 -16.51 16.13 -14.29
CA LYS A 60 -15.58 17.09 -13.71
C LYS A 60 -14.19 16.48 -13.60
N LYS A 61 -13.17 17.25 -13.95
CA LYS A 61 -11.77 16.83 -13.73
C LYS A 61 -11.49 16.73 -12.25
N VAL A 62 -10.85 15.64 -11.84
CA VAL A 62 -10.29 15.49 -10.50
C VAL A 62 -8.90 16.12 -10.50
N LEU A 63 -8.70 17.08 -9.62
CA LEU A 63 -7.41 17.73 -9.37
C LEU A 63 -6.92 17.33 -7.98
N GLN A 64 -5.61 17.40 -7.79
CA GLN A 64 -5.01 17.24 -6.49
C GLN A 64 -3.84 18.21 -6.33
N THR A 65 -3.74 18.76 -5.13
CA THR A 65 -2.65 19.65 -4.73
C THR A 65 -1.93 19.02 -3.54
N GLN A 66 -0.61 18.93 -3.63
CA GLN A 66 0.20 18.43 -2.53
C GLN A 66 0.25 19.48 -1.42
N LEU A 67 -0.05 19.07 -0.19
CA LEU A 67 0.14 19.88 0.99
C LEU A 67 1.63 19.93 1.33
N GLN A 68 2.07 21.03 1.91
CA GLN A 68 3.44 21.17 2.36
C GLN A 68 3.64 20.36 3.64
N VAL A 69 4.45 19.30 3.59
CA VAL A 69 4.88 18.58 4.79
C VAL A 69 5.90 19.44 5.53
N THR A 70 5.51 19.99 6.67
CA THR A 70 6.36 20.85 7.53
C THR A 70 7.15 20.07 8.54
N GLY A 71 6.68 18.87 8.88
CA GLY A 71 7.36 17.93 9.76
C GLY A 71 6.82 16.51 9.61
N SER A 72 7.72 15.55 9.72
CA SER A 72 7.35 14.14 9.80
C SER A 72 8.34 13.40 10.69
N ASN A 73 7.81 12.53 11.53
CA ASN A 73 8.61 11.64 12.37
C ASN A 73 8.09 10.21 12.25
N VAL A 74 8.99 9.28 11.98
CA VAL A 74 8.70 7.83 11.94
C VAL A 74 9.44 7.18 13.10
N ASP A 75 8.70 6.87 14.14
CA ASP A 75 9.20 6.18 15.34
C ASP A 75 9.03 4.67 15.18
N LYS A 76 10.12 4.01 14.81
CA LYS A 76 10.13 2.55 14.60
C LYS A 76 10.02 1.76 15.89
N GLN A 77 10.43 2.33 17.03
CA GLN A 77 10.37 1.64 18.33
C GLN A 77 8.93 1.57 18.83
N ASN A 78 8.21 2.70 18.74
CA ASN A 78 6.82 2.78 19.17
C ASN A 78 5.81 2.49 18.05
N LYS A 79 6.28 2.17 16.82
CA LYS A 79 5.46 1.94 15.65
C LYS A 79 4.45 3.08 15.42
N ALA A 80 4.97 4.30 15.44
CA ALA A 80 4.18 5.52 15.34
C ALA A 80 4.72 6.44 14.24
N VAL A 81 3.81 7.08 13.52
CA VAL A 81 4.12 8.13 12.54
C VAL A 81 3.35 9.39 12.89
N SER A 82 4.05 10.51 13.00
CA SER A 82 3.45 11.83 13.11
C SER A 82 3.73 12.64 11.84
N ILE A 83 2.68 13.28 11.33
CA ILE A 83 2.72 14.07 10.09
C ILE A 83 2.20 15.46 10.41
N GLN A 84 2.95 16.49 10.05
CA GLN A 84 2.52 17.88 10.13
C GLN A 84 2.48 18.45 8.71
N VAL A 85 1.34 18.99 8.32
CA VAL A 85 1.15 19.56 6.99
C VAL A 85 0.56 20.95 7.07
N LYS A 86 0.90 21.78 6.08
CA LYS A 86 0.37 23.13 5.91
C LYS A 86 -0.26 23.27 4.52
N VAL A 87 -1.34 24.07 4.44
CA VAL A 87 -1.97 24.40 3.16
C VAL A 87 -1.01 25.26 2.33
N PRO A 88 -0.68 24.86 1.09
CA PRO A 88 0.24 25.62 0.25
C PRO A 88 -0.42 26.88 -0.32
N THR A 89 0.38 27.91 -0.57
CA THR A 89 -0.10 29.21 -1.07
C THR A 89 -0.59 29.19 -2.51
N ASN A 90 -0.24 28.16 -3.28
CA ASN A 90 -0.62 27.98 -4.68
C ASN A 90 -1.99 27.32 -4.87
N LEU A 91 -2.68 26.95 -3.79
CA LEU A 91 -4.03 26.41 -3.88
C LEU A 91 -5.03 27.53 -4.18
N PRO A 92 -6.04 27.30 -5.07
CA PRO A 92 -7.10 28.28 -5.31
C PRO A 92 -7.78 28.72 -4.01
N LYS A 93 -8.05 30.02 -3.85
CA LYS A 93 -8.60 30.58 -2.59
C LYS A 93 -9.90 29.91 -2.15
N GLU A 94 -10.75 29.54 -3.11
CA GLU A 94 -11.99 28.81 -2.87
C GLU A 94 -11.78 27.38 -2.35
N GLU A 95 -10.61 26.78 -2.63
CA GLU A 95 -10.29 25.43 -2.17
C GLU A 95 -9.57 25.44 -0.81
N VAL A 96 -8.86 26.54 -0.47
CA VAL A 96 -8.17 26.66 0.82
C VAL A 96 -9.11 26.42 2.00
N ALA A 97 -10.33 26.98 1.94
CA ALA A 97 -11.32 26.84 2.99
C ALA A 97 -11.87 25.40 3.11
N LYS A 98 -11.79 24.61 2.03
CA LYS A 98 -12.30 23.22 1.96
C LYS A 98 -11.26 22.19 2.43
N VAL A 99 -10.00 22.58 2.55
CA VAL A 99 -8.96 21.68 3.07
C VAL A 99 -9.25 21.37 4.53
N ASN A 100 -9.49 20.11 4.83
CA ASN A 100 -9.73 19.64 6.19
C ASN A 100 -9.20 18.21 6.35
N LYS A 101 -9.00 17.77 7.60
CA LYS A 101 -8.44 16.44 7.88
C LYS A 101 -9.35 15.28 7.47
N ASN A 102 -10.63 15.52 7.24
CA ASN A 102 -11.59 14.47 6.91
C ASN A 102 -11.53 14.05 5.43
N ASN A 103 -10.72 14.73 4.62
CA ASN A 103 -10.66 14.49 3.17
C ASN A 103 -9.24 14.64 2.62
N LEU A 104 -8.26 14.06 3.28
CA LEU A 104 -6.87 14.08 2.81
C LEU A 104 -6.45 12.72 2.26
N VAL A 105 -5.53 12.76 1.31
CA VAL A 105 -4.89 11.57 0.74
C VAL A 105 -3.49 11.49 1.32
N VAL A 106 -3.17 10.41 2.04
CA VAL A 106 -1.84 10.18 2.59
C VAL A 106 -1.17 9.05 1.85
N ILE A 107 0.11 9.22 1.54
CA ILE A 107 0.97 8.23 0.91
C ILE A 107 2.17 7.98 1.82
N LEU A 108 2.36 6.73 2.18
CA LEU A 108 3.44 6.26 3.04
C LEU A 108 4.39 5.34 2.27
N GLY A 109 5.68 5.41 2.59
CA GLY A 109 6.65 4.42 2.19
C GLY A 109 6.71 3.31 3.24
N ILE A 110 6.89 2.08 2.79
CA ILE A 110 7.00 0.89 3.64
C ILE A 110 8.25 0.08 3.30
N SER A 111 8.58 -0.88 4.14
CA SER A 111 9.69 -1.83 3.91
C SER A 111 9.53 -2.57 2.59
N THR A 112 10.65 -2.94 1.97
CA THR A 112 10.68 -3.72 0.72
C THR A 112 9.94 -5.04 0.88
N ALA A 113 9.14 -5.38 -0.13
CA ALA A 113 8.30 -6.58 -0.17
C ALA A 113 7.23 -6.69 0.94
N ALA A 114 7.00 -5.61 1.71
CA ALA A 114 5.89 -5.53 2.66
C ALA A 114 4.60 -5.08 1.97
N VAL A 115 3.47 -5.39 2.61
CA VAL A 115 2.16 -4.84 2.26
C VAL A 115 1.56 -4.13 3.47
N ILE A 116 0.79 -3.06 3.23
CA ILE A 116 0.11 -2.31 4.28
C ILE A 116 -1.40 -2.37 4.08
N ALA A 117 -2.13 -2.60 5.17
CA ALA A 117 -3.59 -2.60 5.19
C ALA A 117 -4.10 -1.70 6.31
N PRO A 118 -5.22 -0.98 6.09
CA PRO A 118 -5.86 -0.23 7.17
C PRO A 118 -6.53 -1.18 8.17
N ALA A 119 -6.50 -0.81 9.45
CA ALA A 119 -7.41 -1.38 10.44
C ALA A 119 -8.88 -1.02 10.10
N PRO A 120 -9.90 -1.69 10.67
CA PRO A 120 -11.30 -1.52 10.26
C PRO A 120 -11.80 -0.07 10.21
N ASP A 121 -11.33 0.78 11.13
CA ASP A 121 -11.76 2.18 11.24
C ASP A 121 -10.79 3.19 10.60
N ALA A 122 -9.74 2.72 9.95
CA ALA A 122 -8.75 3.58 9.30
C ALA A 122 -9.07 3.77 7.81
N PRO A 123 -8.81 4.97 7.25
CA PRO A 123 -9.00 5.22 5.83
C PRO A 123 -7.98 4.43 4.99
N LYS A 124 -8.38 4.07 3.78
CA LYS A 124 -7.42 3.49 2.81
C LYS A 124 -6.39 4.53 2.41
N LEU A 125 -5.12 4.10 2.31
CA LEU A 125 -4.05 4.95 1.79
C LEU A 125 -4.26 5.24 0.29
N GLY A 126 -3.79 6.40 -0.17
CA GLY A 126 -3.87 6.79 -1.58
C GLY A 126 -5.24 7.28 -2.05
N VAL A 127 -6.26 7.28 -1.20
CA VAL A 127 -7.58 7.84 -1.46
C VAL A 127 -7.97 8.85 -0.39
N PRO A 128 -8.92 9.79 -0.68
CA PRO A 128 -9.41 10.71 0.34
C PRO A 128 -10.02 9.97 1.53
N GLY A 129 -9.62 10.38 2.73
CA GLY A 129 -10.09 9.74 3.96
C GLY A 129 -10.00 10.63 5.18
N ASP A 130 -10.53 10.14 6.30
CA ASP A 130 -10.58 10.87 7.57
C ASP A 130 -9.29 10.69 8.39
N TRP A 131 -8.56 11.77 8.53
CA TRP A 131 -7.32 11.88 9.30
C TRP A 131 -7.49 12.78 10.55
N SER A 132 -8.72 13.00 10.98
CA SER A 132 -9.02 13.80 12.17
C SER A 132 -8.60 13.13 13.48
N LYS A 133 -8.48 11.81 13.47
CA LYS A 133 -8.06 10.96 14.59
C LYS A 133 -6.81 10.15 14.24
N PRO A 134 -6.11 9.58 15.22
CA PRO A 134 -5.06 8.59 14.97
C PRO A 134 -5.64 7.37 14.23
N ASN A 135 -4.97 6.92 13.19
CA ASN A 135 -5.40 5.80 12.36
C ASN A 135 -4.39 4.65 12.45
N LYS A 136 -4.89 3.43 12.53
CA LYS A 136 -4.06 2.22 12.66
C LYS A 136 -3.92 1.49 11.35
N TYR A 137 -2.71 1.00 11.09
CA TYR A 137 -2.36 0.23 9.90
C TYR A 137 -1.57 -1.00 10.27
N ILE A 138 -1.80 -2.09 9.57
CA ILE A 138 -1.05 -3.34 9.73
C ILE A 138 -0.09 -3.45 8.56
N VAL A 139 1.21 -3.47 8.85
CA VAL A 139 2.28 -3.75 7.88
C VAL A 139 2.68 -5.20 8.01
N LYS A 140 2.56 -5.95 6.92
CA LYS A 140 2.92 -7.38 6.85
C LYS A 140 4.14 -7.55 5.95
N ALA A 141 5.20 -8.13 6.49
CA ALA A 141 6.40 -8.49 5.74
C ALA A 141 6.21 -9.74 4.88
N ALA A 142 7.14 -9.98 3.95
CA ALA A 142 7.10 -11.16 3.08
C ALA A 142 7.20 -12.49 3.84
N ASN A 143 7.92 -12.53 4.97
CA ASN A 143 8.00 -13.70 5.85
C ASN A 143 6.74 -13.93 6.69
N GLY A 144 5.70 -13.08 6.53
CA GLY A 144 4.43 -13.19 7.25
C GLY A 144 4.38 -12.45 8.58
N SER A 145 5.49 -11.92 9.11
CA SER A 145 5.49 -11.12 10.34
C SER A 145 4.71 -9.82 10.14
N THR A 146 4.02 -9.36 11.19
CA THR A 146 3.16 -8.18 11.14
C THR A 146 3.53 -7.18 12.24
N ALA A 147 3.33 -5.89 11.95
CA ALA A 147 3.41 -4.82 12.93
C ALA A 147 2.20 -3.88 12.79
N GLU A 148 1.62 -3.48 13.92
CA GLU A 148 0.59 -2.45 13.95
C GLU A 148 1.25 -1.08 14.13
N TRP A 149 0.91 -0.14 13.23
CA TRP A 149 1.42 1.22 13.22
C TRP A 149 0.28 2.21 13.48
N THR A 150 0.56 3.24 14.27
CA THR A 150 -0.36 4.36 14.48
C THR A 150 0.12 5.57 13.72
N VAL A 151 -0.74 6.13 12.87
CA VAL A 151 -0.44 7.32 12.05
C VAL A 151 -1.32 8.48 12.50
N THR A 152 -0.70 9.60 12.86
CA THR A 152 -1.36 10.84 13.28
C THR A 152 -1.04 11.96 12.30
N LEU A 153 -2.03 12.82 12.01
CA LEU A 153 -1.88 13.95 11.10
C LEU A 153 -2.36 15.24 11.76
N THR A 154 -1.52 16.27 11.72
CA THR A 154 -1.84 17.64 12.10
C THR A 154 -1.85 18.55 10.88
N LEU A 155 -2.89 19.35 10.73
CA LEU A 155 -3.05 20.32 9.65
C LEU A 155 -2.95 21.73 10.22
N ASP A 156 -1.91 22.46 9.80
CA ASP A 156 -1.73 23.86 10.08
C ASP A 156 -2.34 24.70 8.94
N ARG A 157 -2.98 25.79 9.28
CA ARG A 157 -3.65 26.72 8.33
C ARG A 157 -2.90 28.01 8.20
#